data_98d32c12e22df72ff98c3f3d5dd3b3a1
#
_entry.id   98d32c12e22df72ff98c3f3d5dd3b3a1
#
_cell.length_a   1.000
_cell.length_b   1.000
_cell.length_c   1.000
_cell.angle_alpha   90.00
_cell.angle_beta   90.00
_cell.angle_gamma   90.00
#
_symmetry.space_group_name_H-M   'P 1'
#
loop_
_entity.id
_entity.type
_entity.pdbx_description
1 polymer ?
#
loop_
_entity_poly.entity_id
_entity_poly.type
_entity_poly.pdbx_seq_one_letter_code
_entity_poly.pdbx_strand_id
1 'polypeptide(L)'
;MLTNFADKIVVGLAGVPIMNDLSLTPKEFGFLGSAFFFLFSISTIALGFVINHVPTRWVLLALALVWALVQFPMVGNAGFNTLLACRIILGAGEGPAFSVALHALFKWFPNEQRTLPTAILSQGSAFGVILAVPALNWIIVNYSWHWAFGALGVAGLAWVVAWLILGKEGPFIEQTATEAADATLVPYSRLLFSRTFIGCGVATFGAYWALSLGLTWFTPFLIKGVGFTQKDAGWISVLPWVFGAAVVLLTGWISQLLMARGVSTRGARGVLGAAPLVAGGAALLLLPGIDSAGWRVAVLVLGSGICGSIYVVCPAMLGEFTPIRQRGAVISIYGAIFALAGIAAPFVMGSVIEGAASELEGFLTGFRVLGTILIASGVLGLLLLWPDRERARLRLARAS
;
A
#
# COMPACT_ATOMS: atom_id res chain seq x y z
N MET A 1 -2.49 -9.90 -7.29
CA MET A 1 -1.63 -8.88 -6.63
C MET A 1 -0.49 -8.38 -7.53
N LEU A 2 0.11 -9.24 -8.37
CA LEU A 2 1.16 -8.81 -9.31
C LEU A 2 0.70 -7.65 -10.22
N THR A 3 -0.38 -7.86 -10.98
CA THR A 3 -0.95 -6.85 -11.90
C THR A 3 -1.41 -5.59 -11.15
N ASN A 4 -2.08 -5.75 -10.01
CA ASN A 4 -2.59 -4.65 -9.19
C ASN A 4 -1.49 -3.64 -8.78
N PHE A 5 -0.29 -4.10 -8.42
CA PHE A 5 0.80 -3.19 -8.07
C PHE A 5 1.57 -2.67 -9.30
N ALA A 6 1.58 -3.39 -10.41
CA ALA A 6 2.07 -2.89 -11.68
C ALA A 6 1.25 -1.68 -12.17
N ASP A 7 -0.08 -1.75 -12.04
CA ASP A 7 -1.01 -0.66 -12.38
C ASP A 7 -0.84 0.57 -11.49
N LYS A 8 -0.44 0.38 -10.22
CA LYS A 8 -0.17 1.50 -9.30
C LYS A 8 1.11 2.24 -9.63
N ILE A 9 2.18 1.50 -9.96
CA ILE A 9 3.52 2.10 -10.15
C ILE A 9 3.68 2.79 -11.51
N VAL A 10 2.90 2.41 -12.54
CA VAL A 10 3.10 2.89 -13.92
C VAL A 10 3.02 4.41 -14.04
N VAL A 11 2.11 5.06 -13.31
CA VAL A 11 1.97 6.54 -13.35
C VAL A 11 3.21 7.23 -12.82
N GLY A 12 3.79 6.76 -11.72
CA GLY A 12 5.03 7.31 -11.21
C GLY A 12 6.22 7.01 -12.11
N LEU A 13 6.28 5.80 -12.67
CA LEU A 13 7.33 5.39 -13.61
C LEU A 13 7.32 6.23 -14.90
N ALA A 14 6.13 6.52 -15.42
CA ALA A 14 5.90 7.36 -16.59
C ALA A 14 5.72 8.85 -16.24
N GLY A 15 5.95 9.26 -14.99
CA GLY A 15 5.57 10.59 -14.49
C GLY A 15 6.16 11.74 -15.28
N VAL A 16 7.46 11.70 -15.60
CA VAL A 16 8.12 12.75 -16.38
C VAL A 16 7.62 12.77 -17.83
N PRO A 17 7.55 11.64 -18.56
CA PRO A 17 6.90 11.59 -19.87
C PRO A 17 5.47 12.14 -19.89
N ILE A 18 4.63 11.76 -18.91
CA ILE A 18 3.24 12.25 -18.80
C ILE A 18 3.20 13.76 -18.58
N MET A 19 4.00 14.28 -17.64
CA MET A 19 4.05 15.73 -17.38
C MET A 19 4.49 16.53 -18.62
N ASN A 20 5.47 16.02 -19.35
CA ASN A 20 5.99 16.70 -20.55
C ASN A 20 4.97 16.66 -21.70
N ASP A 21 4.35 15.51 -21.95
CA ASP A 21 3.41 15.31 -23.06
C ASP A 21 2.10 16.09 -22.85
N LEU A 22 1.56 16.07 -21.64
CA LEU A 22 0.33 16.76 -21.29
C LEU A 22 0.55 18.19 -20.74
N SER A 23 1.80 18.67 -20.69
CA SER A 23 2.18 19.98 -20.14
C SER A 23 1.66 20.21 -18.72
N LEU A 24 1.72 19.18 -17.87
CA LEU A 24 1.21 19.23 -16.51
C LEU A 24 2.18 19.90 -15.55
N THR A 25 1.64 20.73 -14.67
CA THR A 25 2.39 21.22 -13.51
C THR A 25 2.65 20.09 -12.51
N PRO A 26 3.65 20.21 -11.63
CA PRO A 26 3.87 19.24 -10.55
C PRO A 26 2.63 19.03 -9.67
N LYS A 27 1.86 20.09 -9.39
CA LYS A 27 0.63 20.02 -8.60
C LYS A 27 -0.46 19.21 -9.30
N GLU A 28 -0.67 19.41 -10.60
CA GLU A 28 -1.63 18.65 -11.40
C GLU A 28 -1.24 17.18 -11.46
N PHE A 29 0.05 16.86 -11.64
CA PHE A 29 0.53 15.49 -11.60
C PHE A 29 0.37 14.86 -10.19
N GLY A 30 0.64 15.61 -9.14
CA GLY A 30 0.38 15.19 -7.77
C GLY A 30 -1.11 14.91 -7.51
N PHE A 31 -2.01 15.75 -8.04
CA PHE A 31 -3.46 15.52 -7.99
C PHE A 31 -3.86 14.24 -8.71
N LEU A 32 -3.29 13.96 -9.87
CA LEU A 32 -3.50 12.73 -10.61
C LEU A 32 -3.08 11.48 -9.81
N GLY A 33 -1.95 11.54 -9.11
CA GLY A 33 -1.50 10.48 -8.20
C GLY A 33 -2.46 10.26 -7.04
N SER A 34 -3.01 11.34 -6.48
CA SER A 34 -3.99 11.33 -5.38
C SER A 34 -5.35 10.78 -5.81
N ALA A 35 -5.76 11.07 -7.04
CA ALA A 35 -7.08 10.73 -7.57
C ALA A 35 -7.37 9.21 -7.56
N PHE A 36 -6.35 8.39 -7.70
CA PHE A 36 -6.44 6.94 -7.56
C PHE A 36 -7.05 6.53 -6.20
N PHE A 37 -6.72 7.24 -5.13
CA PHE A 37 -7.17 6.90 -3.78
C PHE A 37 -8.56 7.40 -3.43
N PHE A 38 -9.19 8.25 -4.26
CA PHE A 38 -10.53 8.82 -3.97
C PHE A 38 -11.59 7.73 -3.82
N LEU A 39 -11.71 6.85 -4.79
CA LEU A 39 -12.66 5.74 -4.70
C LEU A 39 -12.06 4.47 -4.10
N PHE A 40 -10.74 4.39 -3.94
CA PHE A 40 -10.05 3.23 -3.35
C PHE A 40 -10.59 2.90 -1.95
N SER A 41 -10.63 3.90 -1.05
CA SER A 41 -11.11 3.71 0.32
C SER A 41 -12.60 3.40 0.38
N ILE A 42 -13.40 4.11 -0.42
CA ILE A 42 -14.86 3.95 -0.45
C ILE A 42 -15.22 2.54 -0.94
N SER A 43 -14.62 2.10 -2.05
CA SER A 43 -14.88 0.78 -2.63
C SER A 43 -14.39 -0.35 -1.71
N THR A 44 -13.27 -0.16 -1.01
CA THR A 44 -12.77 -1.14 -0.04
C THR A 44 -13.78 -1.38 1.08
N ILE A 45 -14.36 -0.32 1.62
CA ILE A 45 -15.39 -0.42 2.67
C ILE A 45 -16.67 -1.04 2.10
N ALA A 46 -17.17 -0.52 0.98
CA ALA A 46 -18.43 -0.95 0.38
C ALA A 46 -18.41 -2.44 0.02
N LEU A 47 -17.37 -2.90 -0.65
CA LEU A 47 -17.23 -4.32 -1.02
C LEU A 47 -16.92 -5.22 0.16
N GLY A 48 -16.38 -4.71 1.27
CA GLY A 48 -16.23 -5.46 2.51
C GLY A 48 -17.56 -5.99 3.06
N PHE A 49 -18.68 -5.31 2.78
CA PHE A 49 -20.02 -5.80 3.13
C PHE A 49 -20.61 -6.75 2.07
N VAL A 50 -20.29 -6.53 0.80
CA VAL A 50 -20.83 -7.31 -0.33
C VAL A 50 -20.19 -8.70 -0.42
N ILE A 51 -18.91 -8.80 -0.09
CA ILE A 51 -18.08 -10.01 -0.27
C ILE A 51 -18.63 -11.25 0.46
N ASN A 52 -19.41 -11.06 1.53
CA ASN A 52 -20.02 -12.14 2.28
C ASN A 52 -21.27 -12.73 1.60
N HIS A 53 -21.85 -12.03 0.62
CA HIS A 53 -23.10 -12.39 -0.03
C HIS A 53 -22.93 -12.81 -1.50
N VAL A 54 -21.76 -12.54 -2.09
CA VAL A 54 -21.49 -12.85 -3.50
C VAL A 54 -20.26 -13.77 -3.59
N PRO A 55 -20.30 -14.80 -4.47
CA PRO A 55 -19.14 -15.66 -4.67
C PRO A 55 -17.90 -14.85 -5.07
N THR A 56 -16.80 -15.06 -4.36
CA THR A 56 -15.55 -14.29 -4.52
C THR A 56 -14.96 -14.38 -5.93
N ARG A 57 -15.23 -15.49 -6.62
CA ARG A 57 -14.86 -15.69 -8.03
C ARG A 57 -15.37 -14.57 -8.93
N TRP A 58 -16.65 -14.21 -8.81
CA TRP A 58 -17.28 -13.19 -9.63
C TRP A 58 -16.87 -11.77 -9.23
N VAL A 59 -16.67 -11.55 -7.93
CA VAL A 59 -16.18 -10.25 -7.44
C VAL A 59 -14.78 -9.98 -7.98
N LEU A 60 -13.84 -10.96 -7.86
CA LEU A 60 -12.49 -10.80 -8.41
C LEU A 60 -12.50 -10.63 -9.93
N LEU A 61 -13.38 -11.33 -10.65
CA LEU A 61 -13.53 -11.16 -12.09
C LEU A 61 -13.98 -9.73 -12.45
N ALA A 62 -15.00 -9.21 -11.77
CA ALA A 62 -15.50 -7.86 -12.01
C ALA A 62 -14.44 -6.80 -11.73
N LEU A 63 -13.71 -6.92 -10.62
CA LEU A 63 -12.60 -6.03 -10.30
C LEU A 63 -11.51 -6.10 -11.39
N ALA A 64 -11.14 -7.31 -11.82
CA ALA A 64 -10.12 -7.50 -12.86
C ALA A 64 -10.54 -6.92 -14.22
N LEU A 65 -11.80 -7.03 -14.58
CA LEU A 65 -12.33 -6.39 -15.79
C LEU A 65 -12.23 -4.87 -15.70
N VAL A 66 -12.57 -4.28 -14.54
CA VAL A 66 -12.46 -2.83 -14.35
C VAL A 66 -11.01 -2.38 -14.53
N TRP A 67 -10.04 -2.99 -13.83
CA TRP A 67 -8.65 -2.54 -13.94
C TRP A 67 -8.03 -2.83 -15.32
N ALA A 68 -8.44 -3.88 -16.02
CA ALA A 68 -7.96 -4.17 -17.37
C ALA A 68 -8.53 -3.17 -18.40
N LEU A 69 -9.84 -2.95 -18.37
CA LEU A 69 -10.53 -2.11 -19.37
C LEU A 69 -10.19 -0.64 -19.24
N VAL A 70 -9.98 -0.16 -18.01
CA VAL A 70 -9.68 1.26 -17.75
C VAL A 70 -8.29 1.68 -18.25
N GLN A 71 -7.42 0.74 -18.60
CA GLN A 71 -6.10 1.05 -19.18
C GLN A 71 -6.17 1.44 -20.67
N PHE A 72 -7.13 0.91 -21.42
CA PHE A 72 -7.19 1.11 -22.87
C PHE A 72 -7.49 2.55 -23.33
N PRO A 73 -8.32 3.36 -22.65
CA PRO A 73 -8.50 4.76 -23.02
C PRO A 73 -7.20 5.58 -23.04
N MET A 74 -6.15 5.11 -22.33
CA MET A 74 -4.85 5.76 -22.26
C MET A 74 -3.91 5.41 -23.41
N VAL A 75 -4.27 4.43 -24.28
CA VAL A 75 -3.47 4.03 -25.44
C VAL A 75 -3.55 5.05 -26.60
N GLY A 76 -4.64 5.81 -26.67
CA GLY A 76 -4.85 6.85 -27.67
C GLY A 76 -4.38 8.24 -27.23
N ASN A 77 -4.93 9.28 -27.83
CA ASN A 77 -4.68 10.68 -27.42
C ASN A 77 -5.42 10.99 -26.10
N ALA A 78 -4.89 10.48 -25.00
CA ALA A 78 -5.45 10.67 -23.69
C ALA A 78 -5.01 12.02 -23.10
N GLY A 79 -5.94 12.93 -22.90
CA GLY A 79 -5.71 14.16 -22.16
C GLY A 79 -5.81 13.95 -20.64
N PHE A 80 -5.50 15.00 -19.86
CA PHE A 80 -5.54 15.00 -18.40
C PHE A 80 -6.85 14.43 -17.84
N ASN A 81 -8.02 14.87 -18.36
CA ASN A 81 -9.32 14.42 -17.84
C ASN A 81 -9.57 12.92 -18.06
N THR A 82 -9.12 12.36 -19.19
CA THR A 82 -9.20 10.92 -19.45
C THR A 82 -8.36 10.15 -18.46
N LEU A 83 -7.11 10.59 -18.27
CA LEU A 83 -6.17 9.96 -17.33
C LEU A 83 -6.71 10.06 -15.89
N LEU A 84 -7.25 11.21 -15.49
CA LEU A 84 -7.87 11.44 -14.18
C LEU A 84 -9.06 10.50 -13.93
N ALA A 85 -9.99 10.43 -14.89
CA ALA A 85 -11.17 9.55 -14.78
C ALA A 85 -10.74 8.08 -14.67
N CYS A 86 -9.80 7.64 -15.52
CA CYS A 86 -9.26 6.29 -15.48
C CYS A 86 -8.59 5.97 -14.12
N ARG A 87 -7.85 6.92 -13.54
CA ARG A 87 -7.22 6.74 -12.22
C ARG A 87 -8.24 6.59 -11.10
N ILE A 88 -9.32 7.38 -11.10
CA ILE A 88 -10.40 7.29 -10.11
C ILE A 88 -11.11 5.93 -10.21
N ILE A 89 -11.46 5.51 -11.44
CA ILE A 89 -12.14 4.23 -11.69
C ILE A 89 -11.23 3.05 -11.33
N LEU A 90 -9.94 3.13 -11.69
CA LEU A 90 -8.95 2.12 -11.33
C LEU A 90 -8.87 1.96 -9.82
N GLY A 91 -8.85 3.06 -9.07
CA GLY A 91 -8.87 3.05 -7.61
C GLY A 91 -10.08 2.30 -7.04
N ALA A 92 -11.26 2.49 -7.61
CA ALA A 92 -12.46 1.75 -7.22
C ALA A 92 -12.33 0.23 -7.45
N GLY A 93 -11.72 -0.17 -8.58
CA GLY A 93 -11.50 -1.58 -8.91
C GLY A 93 -10.40 -2.24 -8.05
N GLU A 94 -9.40 -1.48 -7.64
CA GLU A 94 -8.24 -2.03 -6.94
C GLU A 94 -8.32 -1.99 -5.41
N GLY A 95 -9.10 -1.06 -4.85
CA GLY A 95 -9.21 -0.90 -3.40
C GLY A 95 -9.54 -2.20 -2.67
N PRO A 96 -10.60 -2.92 -3.02
CA PRO A 96 -11.00 -4.14 -2.34
C PRO A 96 -10.22 -5.39 -2.77
N ALA A 97 -9.37 -5.33 -3.79
CA ALA A 97 -8.75 -6.50 -4.41
C ALA A 97 -7.99 -7.40 -3.43
N PHE A 98 -7.23 -6.83 -2.49
CA PHE A 98 -6.50 -7.60 -1.50
C PHE A 98 -7.43 -8.33 -0.53
N SER A 99 -8.45 -7.64 -0.01
CA SER A 99 -9.42 -8.22 0.93
C SER A 99 -10.22 -9.33 0.28
N VAL A 100 -10.66 -9.14 -0.97
CA VAL A 100 -11.39 -10.15 -1.75
C VAL A 100 -10.50 -11.36 -2.05
N ALA A 101 -9.26 -11.14 -2.47
CA ALA A 101 -8.31 -12.22 -2.73
C ALA A 101 -7.99 -13.02 -1.48
N LEU A 102 -7.84 -12.35 -0.33
CA LEU A 102 -7.60 -12.99 0.96
C LEU A 102 -8.84 -13.82 1.40
N HIS A 103 -10.05 -13.28 1.23
CA HIS A 103 -11.28 -14.01 1.51
C HIS A 103 -11.45 -15.23 0.60
N ALA A 104 -11.14 -15.11 -0.69
CA ALA A 104 -11.11 -16.25 -1.62
C ALA A 104 -10.11 -17.33 -1.18
N LEU A 105 -8.89 -16.91 -0.79
CA LEU A 105 -7.83 -17.80 -0.34
C LEU A 105 -8.25 -18.59 0.91
N PHE A 106 -8.94 -17.97 1.86
CA PHE A 106 -9.39 -18.62 3.10
C PHE A 106 -10.43 -19.70 2.86
N LYS A 107 -11.12 -19.70 1.71
CA LYS A 107 -12.02 -20.80 1.31
C LYS A 107 -11.28 -22.04 0.81
N TRP A 108 -9.96 -21.95 0.53
CA TRP A 108 -9.13 -23.05 0.05
C TRP A 108 -8.28 -23.71 1.13
N PHE A 109 -8.02 -23.02 2.25
CA PHE A 109 -7.11 -23.46 3.28
C PHE A 109 -7.81 -23.45 4.65
N PRO A 110 -7.71 -24.55 5.45
CA PRO A 110 -8.14 -24.54 6.83
C PRO A 110 -7.30 -23.54 7.63
N ASN A 111 -7.82 -23.11 8.78
CA ASN A 111 -7.26 -22.00 9.56
C ASN A 111 -5.77 -22.16 9.88
N GLU A 112 -5.33 -23.38 10.18
CA GLU A 112 -3.95 -23.71 10.56
C GLU A 112 -2.97 -23.55 9.41
N GLN A 113 -3.44 -23.62 8.16
CA GLN A 113 -2.62 -23.60 6.95
C GLN A 113 -2.67 -22.26 6.21
N ARG A 114 -3.37 -21.24 6.70
CA ARG A 114 -3.58 -19.94 6.01
C ARG A 114 -2.35 -19.04 5.98
N THR A 115 -1.39 -19.23 6.89
CA THR A 115 -0.26 -18.30 7.07
C THR A 115 0.64 -18.19 5.84
N LEU A 116 1.09 -19.32 5.30
CA LEU A 116 1.98 -19.33 4.14
C LEU A 116 1.30 -18.82 2.85
N PRO A 117 0.09 -19.30 2.48
CA PRO A 117 -0.63 -18.74 1.33
C PRO A 117 -0.89 -17.24 1.44
N THR A 118 -1.21 -16.73 2.65
CA THR A 118 -1.38 -15.28 2.88
C THR A 118 -0.09 -14.52 2.66
N ALA A 119 1.04 -15.06 3.13
CA ALA A 119 2.35 -14.45 2.92
C ALA A 119 2.70 -14.39 1.42
N ILE A 120 2.47 -15.46 0.67
CA ILE A 120 2.68 -15.50 -0.79
C ILE A 120 1.79 -14.47 -1.50
N LEU A 121 0.50 -14.41 -1.15
CA LEU A 121 -0.42 -13.41 -1.70
C LEU A 121 0.07 -11.97 -1.44
N SER A 122 0.54 -11.69 -0.23
CA SER A 122 1.06 -10.38 0.16
C SER A 122 2.35 -10.01 -0.58
N GLN A 123 3.26 -10.95 -0.76
CA GLN A 123 4.50 -10.73 -1.52
C GLN A 123 4.25 -10.52 -3.02
N GLY A 124 3.09 -10.91 -3.53
CA GLY A 124 2.69 -10.61 -4.90
C GLY A 124 2.76 -9.12 -5.25
N SER A 125 2.66 -8.21 -4.27
CA SER A 125 2.82 -6.77 -4.48
C SER A 125 4.25 -6.37 -4.83
N ALA A 126 5.22 -6.83 -4.06
CA ALA A 126 6.64 -6.54 -4.29
C ALA A 126 7.13 -7.20 -5.60
N PHE A 127 6.84 -8.49 -5.80
CA PHE A 127 7.18 -9.18 -7.04
C PHE A 127 6.51 -8.57 -8.26
N GLY A 128 5.27 -8.06 -8.12
CA GLY A 128 4.56 -7.36 -9.18
C GLY A 128 5.34 -6.15 -9.68
N VAL A 129 5.82 -5.31 -8.78
CA VAL A 129 6.61 -4.12 -9.14
C VAL A 129 8.00 -4.51 -9.65
N ILE A 130 8.70 -5.43 -8.98
CA ILE A 130 10.05 -5.87 -9.38
C ILE A 130 10.06 -6.40 -10.82
N LEU A 131 9.03 -7.14 -11.22
CA LEU A 131 8.93 -7.70 -12.57
C LEU A 131 8.37 -6.67 -13.58
N ALA A 132 7.37 -5.87 -13.18
CA ALA A 132 6.70 -4.95 -14.09
C ALA A 132 7.54 -3.72 -14.41
N VAL A 133 8.28 -3.15 -13.46
CA VAL A 133 9.01 -1.89 -13.66
C VAL A 133 10.03 -1.98 -14.79
N PRO A 134 10.90 -3.01 -14.88
CA PRO A 134 11.83 -3.12 -16.02
C PRO A 134 11.12 -3.24 -17.36
N ALA A 135 10.06 -4.05 -17.44
CA ALA A 135 9.30 -4.24 -18.66
C ALA A 135 8.56 -2.97 -19.10
N LEU A 136 7.84 -2.32 -18.17
CA LEU A 136 7.12 -1.07 -18.44
C LEU A 136 8.09 0.07 -18.80
N ASN A 137 9.21 0.17 -18.08
CA ASN A 137 10.22 1.19 -18.40
C ASN A 137 10.83 0.98 -19.80
N TRP A 138 11.08 -0.26 -20.17
CA TRP A 138 11.53 -0.57 -21.54
C TRP A 138 10.50 -0.11 -22.58
N ILE A 139 9.19 -0.34 -22.34
CA ILE A 139 8.13 0.13 -23.25
C ILE A 139 8.08 1.65 -23.28
N ILE A 140 8.18 2.33 -22.11
CA ILE A 140 8.17 3.81 -22.04
C ILE A 140 9.33 4.42 -22.81
N VAL A 141 10.53 3.86 -22.68
CA VAL A 141 11.75 4.38 -23.34
C VAL A 141 11.74 4.14 -24.85
N ASN A 142 11.28 2.97 -25.32
CA ASN A 142 11.40 2.59 -26.74
C ASN A 142 10.15 2.93 -27.58
N TYR A 143 8.99 3.12 -26.92
CA TYR A 143 7.74 3.46 -27.60
C TYR A 143 7.11 4.72 -27.01
N SER A 144 6.26 4.57 -25.99
CA SER A 144 5.65 5.68 -25.25
C SER A 144 5.03 5.21 -23.94
N TRP A 145 4.69 6.16 -23.06
CA TRP A 145 3.95 5.86 -21.84
C TRP A 145 2.54 5.31 -22.10
N HIS A 146 1.91 5.68 -23.20
CA HIS A 146 0.60 5.17 -23.64
C HIS A 146 0.62 3.63 -23.81
N TRP A 147 1.66 3.11 -24.46
CA TRP A 147 1.80 1.66 -24.66
C TRP A 147 2.09 0.90 -23.37
N ALA A 148 2.66 1.54 -22.36
CA ALA A 148 2.82 0.91 -21.05
C ALA A 148 1.45 0.62 -20.41
N PHE A 149 0.49 1.55 -20.51
CA PHE A 149 -0.89 1.30 -20.09
C PHE A 149 -1.57 0.23 -20.95
N GLY A 150 -1.38 0.24 -22.26
CA GLY A 150 -1.90 -0.78 -23.16
C GLY A 150 -1.41 -2.20 -22.79
N ALA A 151 -0.11 -2.34 -22.49
CA ALA A 151 0.48 -3.59 -22.05
C ALA A 151 -0.14 -4.10 -20.74
N LEU A 152 -0.40 -3.20 -19.77
CA LEU A 152 -1.11 -3.54 -18.53
C LEU A 152 -2.56 -3.97 -18.80
N GLY A 153 -3.26 -3.28 -19.70
CA GLY A 153 -4.61 -3.67 -20.11
C GLY A 153 -4.64 -5.08 -20.71
N VAL A 154 -3.71 -5.41 -21.62
CA VAL A 154 -3.58 -6.74 -22.21
C VAL A 154 -3.23 -7.79 -21.16
N ALA A 155 -2.28 -7.51 -20.26
CA ALA A 155 -1.93 -8.40 -19.15
C ALA A 155 -3.13 -8.63 -18.20
N GLY A 156 -3.92 -7.59 -17.93
CA GLY A 156 -5.15 -7.67 -17.15
C GLY A 156 -6.20 -8.55 -17.82
N LEU A 157 -6.42 -8.40 -19.14
CA LEU A 157 -7.34 -9.27 -19.89
C LEU A 157 -6.85 -10.73 -19.95
N ALA A 158 -5.55 -10.95 -20.10
CA ALA A 158 -4.98 -12.30 -20.04
C ALA A 158 -5.25 -12.95 -18.66
N TRP A 159 -5.13 -12.16 -17.57
CA TRP A 159 -5.50 -12.63 -16.24
C TRP A 159 -7.01 -12.91 -16.13
N VAL A 160 -7.89 -12.07 -16.70
CA VAL A 160 -9.34 -12.29 -16.74
C VAL A 160 -9.67 -13.62 -17.43
N VAL A 161 -9.08 -13.88 -18.58
CA VAL A 161 -9.27 -15.16 -19.31
C VAL A 161 -8.79 -16.34 -18.46
N ALA A 162 -7.59 -16.25 -17.90
CA ALA A 162 -7.07 -17.28 -17.01
C ALA A 162 -7.99 -17.52 -15.81
N TRP A 163 -8.52 -16.46 -15.22
CA TRP A 163 -9.44 -16.56 -14.07
C TRP A 163 -10.79 -17.16 -14.43
N LEU A 164 -11.33 -16.87 -15.62
CA LEU A 164 -12.55 -17.51 -16.12
C LEU A 164 -12.42 -19.02 -16.23
N ILE A 165 -11.23 -19.50 -16.64
CA ILE A 165 -10.94 -20.93 -16.83
C ILE A 165 -10.60 -21.60 -15.49
N LEU A 166 -9.73 -20.99 -14.69
CA LEU A 166 -9.14 -21.61 -13.49
C LEU A 166 -9.85 -21.22 -12.19
N GLY A 167 -10.50 -20.06 -12.15
CA GLY A 167 -11.10 -19.51 -10.94
C GLY A 167 -12.27 -20.37 -10.44
N LYS A 168 -12.17 -20.83 -9.19
CA LYS A 168 -13.19 -21.65 -8.51
C LYS A 168 -13.36 -21.17 -7.08
N GLU A 169 -14.52 -21.46 -6.49
CA GLU A 169 -14.72 -21.29 -5.05
C GLU A 169 -14.06 -22.47 -4.31
N GLY A 170 -13.49 -22.18 -3.14
CA GLY A 170 -12.85 -23.20 -2.32
C GLY A 170 -13.85 -24.07 -1.56
N PRO A 171 -13.44 -25.27 -1.10
CA PRO A 171 -14.31 -26.25 -0.45
C PRO A 171 -14.68 -25.91 1.02
N PHE A 172 -13.96 -24.99 1.69
CA PHE A 172 -14.12 -24.70 3.13
C PHE A 172 -15.07 -23.52 3.43
N ILE A 173 -16.18 -23.39 2.70
CA ILE A 173 -17.12 -22.25 2.85
C ILE A 173 -17.86 -22.32 4.19
N GLU A 174 -18.30 -23.50 4.62
CA GLU A 174 -19.14 -23.70 5.81
C GLU A 174 -18.37 -23.57 7.12
N GLN A 175 -17.12 -24.02 7.19
CA GLN A 175 -16.32 -23.94 8.42
C GLN A 175 -16.06 -22.49 8.87
N THR A 176 -15.86 -21.58 7.92
CA THR A 176 -15.66 -20.16 8.23
C THR A 176 -16.93 -19.50 8.78
N ALA A 177 -18.11 -19.97 8.36
CA ALA A 177 -19.40 -19.48 8.85
C ALA A 177 -19.71 -19.98 10.28
N THR A 178 -19.38 -21.23 10.57
CA THR A 178 -19.63 -21.84 11.90
C THR A 178 -18.71 -21.24 12.97
N GLU A 179 -17.40 -21.10 12.69
CA GLU A 179 -16.45 -20.43 13.59
C GLU A 179 -16.83 -18.97 13.88
N ALA A 180 -17.48 -18.31 12.90
CA ALA A 180 -17.98 -16.96 13.07
C ALA A 180 -19.24 -16.90 13.96
N ALA A 181 -20.08 -17.93 13.97
CA ALA A 181 -21.36 -17.90 14.70
C ALA A 181 -21.19 -17.84 16.22
N ASP A 182 -20.19 -18.51 16.77
CA ASP A 182 -19.96 -18.64 18.23
C ASP A 182 -19.18 -17.46 18.85
N ALA A 183 -18.66 -16.52 18.05
CA ALA A 183 -17.86 -15.43 18.57
C ALA A 183 -18.70 -14.30 19.18
N THR A 184 -18.48 -14.00 20.45
CA THR A 184 -19.11 -12.85 21.13
C THR A 184 -18.70 -11.53 20.50
N LEU A 185 -19.69 -10.69 20.17
CA LEU A 185 -19.47 -9.38 19.59
C LEU A 185 -19.02 -8.35 20.64
N VAL A 186 -18.14 -7.47 20.25
CA VAL A 186 -17.72 -6.30 21.04
C VAL A 186 -18.22 -5.05 20.32
N PRO A 187 -18.75 -4.03 21.02
CA PRO A 187 -19.14 -2.79 20.37
C PRO A 187 -18.01 -2.21 19.52
N TYR A 188 -18.30 -1.85 18.27
CA TYR A 188 -17.28 -1.28 17.38
C TYR A 188 -16.60 -0.03 17.96
N SER A 189 -17.33 0.79 18.73
CA SER A 189 -16.75 1.95 19.42
C SER A 189 -15.59 1.56 20.33
N ARG A 190 -15.69 0.43 21.06
CA ARG A 190 -14.59 -0.04 21.92
C ARG A 190 -13.39 -0.53 21.15
N LEU A 191 -13.59 -1.08 19.96
CA LEU A 191 -12.51 -1.54 19.08
C LEU A 191 -11.82 -0.38 18.36
N LEU A 192 -12.61 0.50 17.73
CA LEU A 192 -12.11 1.58 16.86
C LEU A 192 -11.52 2.75 17.66
N PHE A 193 -12.03 3.05 18.87
CA PHE A 193 -11.46 4.07 19.75
C PHE A 193 -10.46 3.50 20.76
N SER A 194 -10.02 2.24 20.60
CA SER A 194 -8.92 1.70 21.39
C SER A 194 -7.60 2.41 21.05
N ARG A 195 -6.74 2.61 22.05
CA ARG A 195 -5.42 3.23 21.83
C ARG A 195 -4.59 2.51 20.79
N THR A 196 -4.64 1.17 20.81
CA THR A 196 -3.89 0.34 19.85
C THR A 196 -4.43 0.49 18.43
N PHE A 197 -5.76 0.57 18.23
CA PHE A 197 -6.33 0.80 16.90
C PHE A 197 -5.91 2.18 16.35
N ILE A 198 -6.05 3.24 17.16
CA ILE A 198 -5.64 4.61 16.79
C ILE A 198 -4.13 4.63 16.49
N GLY A 199 -3.31 4.01 17.35
CA GLY A 199 -1.87 3.92 17.16
C GLY A 199 -1.48 3.19 15.88
N CYS A 200 -2.15 2.07 15.54
CA CYS A 200 -1.97 1.38 14.26
C CYS A 200 -2.35 2.27 13.08
N GLY A 201 -3.49 2.95 13.15
CA GLY A 201 -3.96 3.86 12.10
C GLY A 201 -2.97 4.99 11.83
N VAL A 202 -2.52 5.69 12.87
CA VAL A 202 -1.57 6.82 12.77
C VAL A 202 -0.20 6.34 12.27
N ALA A 203 0.34 5.25 12.83
CA ALA A 203 1.64 4.74 12.41
C ALA A 203 1.63 4.28 10.96
N THR A 204 0.57 3.58 10.54
CA THR A 204 0.44 3.12 9.15
C THR A 204 0.11 4.26 8.19
N PHE A 205 -0.60 5.30 8.63
CA PHE A 205 -0.81 6.51 7.83
C PHE A 205 0.53 7.15 7.44
N GLY A 206 1.49 7.29 8.38
CA GLY A 206 2.82 7.79 8.09
C GLY A 206 3.59 6.90 7.09
N ALA A 207 3.58 5.59 7.30
CA ALA A 207 4.22 4.66 6.37
C ALA A 207 3.56 4.66 4.98
N TYR A 208 2.23 4.81 4.91
CA TYR A 208 1.51 4.86 3.65
C TYR A 208 1.74 6.18 2.90
N TRP A 209 2.02 7.27 3.62
CA TRP A 209 2.51 8.50 3.01
C TRP A 209 3.79 8.26 2.23
N ALA A 210 4.78 7.57 2.85
CA ALA A 210 6.02 7.18 2.18
C ALA A 210 5.78 6.28 0.97
N LEU A 211 4.90 5.26 1.11
CA LEU A 211 4.55 4.36 0.02
C LEU A 211 3.92 5.09 -1.16
N SER A 212 2.97 6.00 -0.89
CA SER A 212 2.28 6.76 -1.91
C SER A 212 3.21 7.72 -2.68
N LEU A 213 4.15 8.37 -1.97
CA LEU A 213 5.21 9.14 -2.62
C LEU A 213 6.14 8.25 -3.44
N GLY A 214 6.47 7.06 -2.94
CA GLY A 214 7.26 6.07 -3.68
C GLY A 214 6.60 5.64 -4.98
N LEU A 215 5.28 5.44 -4.97
CA LEU A 215 4.51 5.07 -6.15
C LEU A 215 4.39 6.20 -7.19
N THR A 216 4.37 7.46 -6.75
CA THR A 216 4.05 8.60 -7.63
C THR A 216 5.30 9.43 -7.96
N TRP A 217 6.14 9.72 -6.97
CA TRP A 217 7.18 10.73 -7.06
C TRP A 217 8.62 10.20 -7.04
N PHE A 218 8.84 8.91 -6.77
CA PHE A 218 10.20 8.38 -6.67
C PHE A 218 10.95 8.46 -8.03
N THR A 219 10.33 7.98 -9.11
CA THR A 219 10.93 8.07 -10.45
C THR A 219 11.07 9.52 -10.94
N PRO A 220 10.06 10.41 -10.82
CA PRO A 220 10.26 11.84 -11.11
C PRO A 220 11.38 12.49 -10.29
N PHE A 221 11.57 12.16 -9.02
CA PHE A 221 12.70 12.63 -8.23
C PHE A 221 14.04 12.17 -8.81
N LEU A 222 14.16 10.91 -9.22
CA LEU A 222 15.39 10.41 -9.83
C LEU A 222 15.76 11.17 -11.09
N ILE A 223 14.78 11.52 -11.92
CA ILE A 223 15.01 12.19 -13.21
C ILE A 223 15.20 13.69 -13.02
N LYS A 224 14.19 14.37 -12.44
CA LYS A 224 14.15 15.83 -12.35
C LYS A 224 14.91 16.37 -11.15
N GLY A 225 14.94 15.65 -10.04
CA GLY A 225 15.64 16.06 -8.82
C GLY A 225 17.12 15.70 -8.82
N VAL A 226 17.47 14.51 -9.30
CA VAL A 226 18.84 13.97 -9.21
C VAL A 226 19.55 13.98 -10.58
N GLY A 227 18.81 13.97 -11.69
CA GLY A 227 19.37 14.05 -13.05
C GLY A 227 19.67 12.69 -13.71
N PHE A 228 19.08 11.59 -13.21
CA PHE A 228 19.19 10.30 -13.89
C PHE A 228 18.39 10.27 -15.20
N THR A 229 18.83 9.43 -16.14
CA THR A 229 18.04 9.15 -17.35
C THR A 229 16.78 8.35 -17.00
N GLN A 230 15.75 8.40 -17.86
CA GLN A 230 14.55 7.56 -17.69
C GLN A 230 14.91 6.07 -17.59
N LYS A 231 15.90 5.63 -18.38
CA LYS A 231 16.39 4.26 -18.40
C LYS A 231 16.95 3.84 -17.03
N ASP A 232 17.85 4.65 -16.47
CA ASP A 232 18.50 4.36 -15.18
C ASP A 232 17.51 4.49 -14.02
N ALA A 233 16.67 5.53 -14.04
CA ALA A 233 15.62 5.74 -13.04
C ALA A 233 14.66 4.55 -12.94
N GLY A 234 14.31 3.92 -14.08
CA GLY A 234 13.50 2.71 -14.08
C GLY A 234 14.14 1.57 -13.31
N TRP A 235 15.44 1.29 -13.53
CA TRP A 235 16.14 0.24 -12.77
C TRP A 235 16.28 0.56 -11.29
N ILE A 236 16.62 1.81 -10.97
CA ILE A 236 16.75 2.27 -9.59
C ILE A 236 15.40 2.19 -8.86
N SER A 237 14.29 2.39 -9.57
CA SER A 237 12.94 2.35 -8.98
C SER A 237 12.51 0.95 -8.48
N VAL A 238 13.27 -0.10 -8.80
CA VAL A 238 13.08 -1.45 -8.24
C VAL A 238 13.62 -1.57 -6.80
N LEU A 239 14.66 -0.79 -6.46
CA LEU A 239 15.39 -0.92 -5.18
C LEU A 239 14.51 -0.77 -3.93
N PRO A 240 13.59 0.22 -3.83
CA PRO A 240 12.71 0.35 -2.67
C PRO A 240 11.85 -0.89 -2.44
N TRP A 241 11.45 -1.58 -3.50
CA TRP A 241 10.58 -2.76 -3.44
C TRP A 241 11.36 -4.01 -3.01
N VAL A 242 12.58 -4.19 -3.50
CA VAL A 242 13.47 -5.26 -3.05
C VAL A 242 13.80 -5.09 -1.56
N PHE A 243 14.19 -3.87 -1.17
CA PHE A 243 14.51 -3.57 0.22
C PHE A 243 13.28 -3.69 1.12
N GLY A 244 12.14 -3.14 0.70
CA GLY A 244 10.87 -3.25 1.43
C GLY A 244 10.41 -4.69 1.63
N ALA A 245 10.54 -5.56 0.61
CA ALA A 245 10.23 -6.98 0.74
C ALA A 245 11.12 -7.66 1.80
N ALA A 246 12.42 -7.37 1.80
CA ALA A 246 13.34 -7.87 2.81
C ALA A 246 12.95 -7.39 4.23
N VAL A 247 12.63 -6.10 4.39
CA VAL A 247 12.18 -5.51 5.66
C VAL A 247 10.93 -6.20 6.18
N VAL A 248 9.93 -6.43 5.33
CA VAL A 248 8.68 -7.11 5.69
C VAL A 248 8.94 -8.52 6.20
N LEU A 249 9.76 -9.32 5.48
CA LEU A 249 10.10 -10.68 5.87
C LEU A 249 10.91 -10.71 7.18
N LEU A 250 11.92 -9.87 7.29
CA LEU A 250 12.76 -9.77 8.48
C LEU A 250 11.95 -9.32 9.71
N THR A 251 11.05 -8.36 9.55
CA THR A 251 10.18 -7.91 10.64
C THR A 251 9.27 -9.02 11.12
N GLY A 252 8.68 -9.80 10.21
CA GLY A 252 7.85 -10.96 10.57
C GLY A 252 8.64 -12.00 11.35
N TRP A 253 9.83 -12.34 10.87
CA TRP A 253 10.72 -13.31 11.52
C TRP A 253 11.21 -12.83 12.90
N ILE A 254 11.69 -11.59 12.99
CA ILE A 254 12.15 -11.00 14.27
C ILE A 254 11.00 -10.93 15.28
N SER A 255 9.81 -10.50 14.85
CA SER A 255 8.62 -10.45 15.70
C SER A 255 8.29 -11.83 16.29
N GLN A 256 8.30 -12.88 15.47
CA GLN A 256 8.05 -14.26 15.94
C GLN A 256 9.14 -14.74 16.92
N LEU A 257 10.40 -14.47 16.61
CA LEU A 257 11.53 -14.83 17.46
C LEU A 257 11.44 -14.16 18.84
N LEU A 258 11.12 -12.86 18.88
CA LEU A 258 10.96 -12.11 20.13
C LEU A 258 9.78 -12.64 20.95
N MET A 259 8.64 -12.92 20.30
CA MET A 259 7.48 -13.53 20.97
C MET A 259 7.81 -14.92 21.54
N ALA A 260 8.54 -15.76 20.79
CA ALA A 260 8.97 -17.09 21.26
C ALA A 260 9.92 -17.01 22.45
N ARG A 261 10.68 -15.91 22.59
CA ARG A 261 11.54 -15.62 23.74
C ARG A 261 10.81 -14.97 24.92
N GLY A 262 9.49 -14.85 24.87
CA GLY A 262 8.67 -14.29 25.96
C GLY A 262 8.65 -12.75 26.00
N VAL A 263 9.12 -12.07 24.96
CA VAL A 263 9.00 -10.61 24.87
C VAL A 263 7.52 -10.25 24.69
N SER A 264 7.04 -9.24 25.42
CA SER A 264 5.64 -8.76 25.33
C SER A 264 5.27 -8.36 23.90
N THR A 265 3.99 -8.45 23.54
CA THR A 265 3.50 -8.02 22.21
C THR A 265 3.84 -6.56 21.93
N ARG A 266 3.84 -5.71 22.94
CA ARG A 266 4.29 -4.32 22.80
C ARG A 266 5.74 -4.23 22.30
N GLY A 267 6.68 -4.98 22.89
CA GLY A 267 8.08 -4.99 22.46
C GLY A 267 8.27 -5.64 21.10
N ALA A 268 7.73 -6.85 20.93
CA ALA A 268 7.90 -7.68 19.75
C ALA A 268 7.15 -7.17 18.49
N ARG A 269 6.14 -6.31 18.66
CA ARG A 269 5.32 -5.76 17.55
C ARG A 269 5.23 -4.25 17.61
N GLY A 270 4.80 -3.68 18.75
CA GLY A 270 4.60 -2.23 18.85
C GLY A 270 5.87 -1.43 18.63
N VAL A 271 6.94 -1.73 19.38
CA VAL A 271 8.24 -1.05 19.23
C VAL A 271 8.91 -1.41 17.91
N LEU A 272 8.92 -2.69 17.55
CA LEU A 272 9.51 -3.19 16.29
C LEU A 272 8.89 -2.54 15.05
N GLY A 273 7.60 -2.18 15.09
CA GLY A 273 6.92 -1.49 14.00
C GLY A 273 7.10 0.01 14.02
N ALA A 274 7.01 0.66 15.19
CA ALA A 274 6.97 2.11 15.28
C ALA A 274 8.36 2.77 15.34
N ALA A 275 9.38 2.14 15.94
CA ALA A 275 10.72 2.69 15.99
C ALA A 275 11.38 2.89 14.61
N PRO A 276 11.22 1.98 13.63
CA PRO A 276 11.70 2.21 12.27
C PRO A 276 11.11 3.45 11.60
N LEU A 277 9.87 3.85 11.90
CA LEU A 277 9.30 5.08 11.37
C LEU A 277 10.08 6.31 11.86
N VAL A 278 10.42 6.34 13.15
CA VAL A 278 11.22 7.44 13.73
C VAL A 278 12.61 7.46 13.10
N ALA A 279 13.27 6.30 13.00
CA ALA A 279 14.60 6.20 12.42
C ALA A 279 14.61 6.58 10.92
N GLY A 280 13.64 6.08 10.15
CA GLY A 280 13.47 6.41 8.73
C GLY A 280 13.16 7.89 8.52
N GLY A 281 12.27 8.45 9.33
CA GLY A 281 11.96 9.88 9.28
C GLY A 281 13.18 10.74 9.61
N ALA A 282 13.96 10.39 10.64
CA ALA A 282 15.20 11.09 10.98
C ALA A 282 16.23 11.03 9.84
N ALA A 283 16.39 9.87 9.20
CA ALA A 283 17.27 9.72 8.04
C ALA A 283 16.83 10.63 6.87
N LEU A 284 15.52 10.74 6.60
CA LEU A 284 15.02 11.61 5.54
C LEU A 284 15.23 13.11 5.82
N LEU A 285 15.24 13.53 7.08
CA LEU A 285 15.56 14.92 7.43
C LEU A 285 17.01 15.29 7.12
N LEU A 286 17.91 14.32 6.97
CA LEU A 286 19.32 14.54 6.59
C LEU A 286 19.53 14.72 5.07
N LEU A 287 18.53 14.35 4.24
CA LEU A 287 18.65 14.40 2.77
C LEU A 287 19.18 15.72 2.21
N PRO A 288 18.75 16.91 2.70
CA PRO A 288 19.23 18.18 2.15
C PRO A 288 20.72 18.46 2.38
N GLY A 289 21.31 17.84 3.40
CA GLY A 289 22.74 17.95 3.67
C GLY A 289 23.62 16.97 2.89
N ILE A 290 23.03 16.16 1.99
CA ILE A 290 23.75 15.15 1.22
C ILE A 290 23.90 15.65 -0.23
N ASP A 291 25.12 15.89 -0.69
CA ASP A 291 25.37 16.37 -2.06
C ASP A 291 25.41 15.23 -3.08
N SER A 292 25.86 14.04 -2.68
CA SER A 292 25.98 12.89 -3.57
C SER A 292 24.63 12.33 -3.98
N ALA A 293 24.39 12.24 -5.29
CA ALA A 293 23.19 11.63 -5.88
C ALA A 293 22.93 10.20 -5.37
N GLY A 294 23.97 9.36 -5.35
CA GLY A 294 23.88 7.97 -4.89
C GLY A 294 23.50 7.88 -3.42
N TRP A 295 24.08 8.70 -2.55
CA TRP A 295 23.72 8.71 -1.14
C TRP A 295 22.31 9.25 -0.88
N ARG A 296 21.85 10.27 -1.64
CA ARG A 296 20.44 10.72 -1.57
C ARG A 296 19.47 9.58 -1.87
N VAL A 297 19.73 8.84 -2.95
CA VAL A 297 18.91 7.66 -3.31
C VAL A 297 18.98 6.59 -2.23
N ALA A 298 20.17 6.25 -1.74
CA ALA A 298 20.34 5.24 -0.70
C ALA A 298 19.58 5.60 0.58
N VAL A 299 19.72 6.82 1.07
CA VAL A 299 19.01 7.30 2.27
C VAL A 299 17.50 7.32 2.05
N LEU A 300 17.02 7.71 0.87
CA LEU A 300 15.59 7.69 0.55
C LEU A 300 15.05 6.25 0.53
N VAL A 301 15.75 5.32 -0.12
CA VAL A 301 15.35 3.91 -0.21
C VAL A 301 15.35 3.26 1.18
N LEU A 302 16.43 3.44 1.94
CA LEU A 302 16.55 2.84 3.27
C LEU A 302 15.58 3.49 4.26
N GLY A 303 15.52 4.82 4.31
CA GLY A 303 14.71 5.55 5.27
C GLY A 303 13.20 5.36 5.06
N SER A 304 12.73 5.34 3.81
CA SER A 304 11.32 5.05 3.52
C SER A 304 11.01 3.54 3.61
N GLY A 305 11.93 2.69 3.17
CA GLY A 305 11.71 1.24 3.08
C GLY A 305 11.61 0.55 4.44
N ILE A 306 12.38 0.98 5.46
CA ILE A 306 12.28 0.40 6.81
C ILE A 306 10.91 0.61 7.45
N CYS A 307 10.16 1.63 7.00
CA CYS A 307 8.79 1.91 7.45
C CYS A 307 7.81 0.79 7.08
N GLY A 308 8.17 -0.11 6.15
CA GLY A 308 7.40 -1.29 5.78
C GLY A 308 7.15 -2.27 6.94
N SER A 309 7.94 -2.21 8.01
CA SER A 309 7.78 -3.00 9.24
C SER A 309 6.36 -2.91 9.81
N ILE A 310 5.73 -1.74 9.74
CA ILE A 310 4.41 -1.48 10.32
C ILE A 310 3.29 -2.29 9.66
N TYR A 311 3.40 -2.60 8.36
CA TYR A 311 2.40 -3.36 7.61
C TYR A 311 2.29 -4.82 8.05
N VAL A 312 3.33 -5.35 8.69
CA VAL A 312 3.32 -6.70 9.25
C VAL A 312 2.70 -6.73 10.64
N VAL A 313 3.13 -5.80 11.49
CA VAL A 313 2.82 -5.86 12.93
C VAL A 313 1.45 -5.28 13.27
N CYS A 314 0.97 -4.22 12.58
CA CYS A 314 -0.31 -3.61 12.89
C CYS A 314 -1.51 -4.55 12.65
N PRO A 315 -1.67 -5.21 11.49
CA PRO A 315 -2.75 -6.18 11.30
C PRO A 315 -2.69 -7.33 12.30
N ALA A 316 -1.47 -7.80 12.65
CA ALA A 316 -1.29 -8.83 13.64
C ALA A 316 -1.75 -8.38 15.04
N MET A 317 -1.39 -7.16 15.48
CA MET A 317 -1.86 -6.59 16.76
C MET A 317 -3.37 -6.40 16.77
N LEU A 318 -3.97 -5.88 15.70
CA LEU A 318 -5.42 -5.71 15.58
C LEU A 318 -6.14 -7.06 15.68
N GLY A 319 -5.58 -8.12 15.07
CA GLY A 319 -6.10 -9.47 15.13
C GLY A 319 -6.11 -10.09 16.53
N GLU A 320 -5.24 -9.63 17.46
CA GLU A 320 -5.13 -10.19 18.81
C GLU A 320 -6.33 -9.87 19.72
N PHE A 321 -6.93 -8.69 19.56
CA PHE A 321 -8.04 -8.27 20.43
C PHE A 321 -9.38 -8.15 19.70
N THR A 322 -9.38 -8.25 18.37
CA THR A 322 -10.62 -8.17 17.58
C THR A 322 -11.27 -9.55 17.44
N PRO A 323 -12.57 -9.71 17.78
CA PRO A 323 -13.31 -10.94 17.54
C PRO A 323 -13.27 -11.36 16.06
N ILE A 324 -13.25 -12.65 15.78
CA ILE A 324 -13.15 -13.21 14.42
C ILE A 324 -14.23 -12.62 13.49
N ARG A 325 -15.47 -12.52 13.94
CA ARG A 325 -16.60 -11.96 13.18
C ARG A 325 -16.43 -10.50 12.78
N GLN A 326 -15.68 -9.71 13.56
CA GLN A 326 -15.51 -8.26 13.38
C GLN A 326 -14.16 -7.91 12.77
N ARG A 327 -13.25 -8.88 12.67
CA ARG A 327 -11.87 -8.65 12.22
C ARG A 327 -11.80 -8.08 10.81
N GLY A 328 -12.61 -8.60 9.89
CA GLY A 328 -12.67 -8.09 8.51
C GLY A 328 -13.07 -6.61 8.45
N ALA A 329 -14.14 -6.23 9.17
CA ALA A 329 -14.60 -4.85 9.21
C ALA A 329 -13.57 -3.90 9.86
N VAL A 330 -12.96 -4.32 10.97
CA VAL A 330 -11.93 -3.52 11.67
C VAL A 330 -10.71 -3.30 10.79
N ILE A 331 -10.23 -4.35 10.09
CA ILE A 331 -9.09 -4.24 9.16
C ILE A 331 -9.45 -3.39 7.93
N SER A 332 -10.69 -3.47 7.42
CA SER A 332 -11.13 -2.63 6.31
C SER A 332 -11.19 -1.15 6.69
N ILE A 333 -11.72 -0.82 7.88
CA ILE A 333 -11.75 0.55 8.40
C ILE A 333 -10.31 1.07 8.63
N TYR A 334 -9.44 0.24 9.21
CA TYR A 334 -8.03 0.55 9.35
C TYR A 334 -7.37 0.83 7.98
N GLY A 335 -7.68 0.01 6.96
CA GLY A 335 -7.23 0.19 5.59
C GLY A 335 -7.68 1.53 4.98
N ALA A 336 -8.93 1.91 5.21
CA ALA A 336 -9.45 3.18 4.73
C ALA A 336 -8.77 4.39 5.39
N ILE A 337 -8.45 4.30 6.68
CA ILE A 337 -7.76 5.39 7.40
C ILE A 337 -6.39 5.66 6.81
N PHE A 338 -5.57 4.63 6.63
CA PHE A 338 -4.22 4.87 6.09
C PHE A 338 -4.24 5.24 4.60
N ALA A 339 -5.24 4.83 3.84
CA ALA A 339 -5.37 5.22 2.43
C ALA A 339 -5.63 6.73 2.25
N LEU A 340 -6.09 7.45 3.28
CA LEU A 340 -6.17 8.91 3.26
C LEU A 340 -4.79 9.57 3.05
N ALA A 341 -3.72 8.93 3.51
CA ALA A 341 -2.36 9.37 3.19
C ALA A 341 -2.08 9.31 1.68
N GLY A 342 -2.65 8.32 0.98
CA GLY A 342 -2.56 8.21 -0.48
C GLY A 342 -3.23 9.38 -1.20
N ILE A 343 -4.31 9.92 -0.63
CA ILE A 343 -4.99 11.12 -1.17
C ILE A 343 -4.12 12.37 -0.94
N ALA A 344 -3.55 12.52 0.24
CA ALA A 344 -2.84 13.74 0.61
C ALA A 344 -1.40 13.81 0.07
N ALA A 345 -0.64 12.73 0.17
CA ALA A 345 0.81 12.75 -0.04
C ALA A 345 1.23 13.17 -1.47
N PRO A 346 0.68 12.61 -2.56
CA PRO A 346 1.11 13.01 -3.90
C PRO A 346 0.77 14.47 -4.22
N PHE A 347 -0.40 14.94 -3.80
CA PHE A 347 -0.84 16.32 -4.01
C PHE A 347 0.02 17.32 -3.23
N VAL A 348 0.30 17.03 -1.94
CA VAL A 348 1.16 17.88 -1.11
C VAL A 348 2.56 17.97 -1.71
N MET A 349 3.15 16.86 -2.15
CA MET A 349 4.46 16.85 -2.79
C MET A 349 4.46 17.70 -4.05
N GLY A 350 3.46 17.53 -4.93
CA GLY A 350 3.34 18.33 -6.14
C GLY A 350 3.21 19.83 -5.87
N SER A 351 2.41 20.21 -4.87
CA SER A 351 2.24 21.60 -4.46
C SER A 351 3.53 22.21 -3.89
N VAL A 352 4.31 21.42 -3.15
CA VAL A 352 5.62 21.85 -2.60
C VAL A 352 6.64 22.04 -3.72
N ILE A 353 6.68 21.13 -4.70
CA ILE A 353 7.60 21.24 -5.86
C ILE A 353 7.27 22.47 -6.69
N GLU A 354 5.97 22.71 -6.96
CA GLU A 354 5.53 23.85 -7.76
C GLU A 354 5.84 25.21 -7.11
N GLY A 355 5.81 25.29 -5.78
CA GLY A 355 6.13 26.51 -5.03
C GLY A 355 7.61 26.73 -4.73
N ALA A 356 8.50 25.82 -5.12
CA ALA A 356 9.93 25.89 -4.79
C ALA A 356 10.74 26.65 -5.85
N ALA A 357 11.90 27.16 -5.47
CA ALA A 357 12.81 27.86 -6.38
C ALA A 357 13.47 26.94 -7.42
N SER A 358 13.60 25.64 -7.09
CA SER A 358 14.08 24.61 -8.02
C SER A 358 13.36 23.27 -7.76
N GLU A 359 13.33 22.39 -8.78
CA GLU A 359 12.70 21.07 -8.65
C GLU A 359 13.36 20.25 -7.52
N LEU A 360 14.70 20.26 -7.45
CA LEU A 360 15.43 19.56 -6.39
C LEU A 360 15.05 20.07 -4.99
N GLU A 361 15.00 21.39 -4.79
CA GLU A 361 14.61 21.99 -3.52
C GLU A 361 13.19 21.60 -3.11
N GLY A 362 12.26 21.60 -4.08
CA GLY A 362 10.89 21.14 -3.89
C GLY A 362 10.83 19.69 -3.43
N PHE A 363 11.56 18.78 -4.08
CA PHE A 363 11.64 17.38 -3.67
C PHE A 363 12.24 17.23 -2.27
N LEU A 364 13.34 17.90 -1.96
CA LEU A 364 13.98 17.83 -0.65
C LEU A 364 13.07 18.36 0.45
N THR A 365 12.32 19.44 0.18
CA THR A 365 11.33 19.99 1.11
C THR A 365 10.17 19.02 1.31
N GLY A 366 9.66 18.39 0.25
CA GLY A 366 8.63 17.37 0.33
C GLY A 366 9.09 16.12 1.14
N PHE A 367 10.36 15.73 1.01
CA PHE A 367 10.93 14.65 1.83
C PHE A 367 11.18 15.07 3.29
N ARG A 368 11.42 16.35 3.58
CA ARG A 368 11.40 16.87 4.98
C ARG A 368 10.00 16.74 5.59
N VAL A 369 8.96 17.09 4.83
CA VAL A 369 7.55 16.91 5.27
C VAL A 369 7.29 15.43 5.56
N LEU A 370 7.68 14.53 4.66
CA LEU A 370 7.59 13.08 4.89
C LEU A 370 8.35 12.66 6.16
N GLY A 371 9.59 13.08 6.32
CA GLY A 371 10.41 12.76 7.50
C GLY A 371 9.75 13.19 8.81
N THR A 372 9.17 14.39 8.83
CA THR A 372 8.43 14.92 9.99
C THR A 372 7.18 14.09 10.29
N ILE A 373 6.40 13.72 9.26
CA ILE A 373 5.21 12.88 9.41
C ILE A 373 5.59 11.50 9.95
N LEU A 374 6.68 10.90 9.43
CA LEU A 374 7.15 9.60 9.91
C LEU A 374 7.59 9.65 11.37
N ILE A 375 8.33 10.67 11.78
CA ILE A 375 8.73 10.84 13.19
C ILE A 375 7.49 11.01 14.08
N ALA A 376 6.58 11.91 13.71
CA ALA A 376 5.37 12.16 14.50
C ALA A 376 4.52 10.88 14.61
N SER A 377 4.26 10.19 13.51
CA SER A 377 3.47 8.96 13.50
C SER A 377 4.19 7.80 14.21
N GLY A 378 5.50 7.70 14.12
CA GLY A 378 6.30 6.72 14.84
C GLY A 378 6.30 6.97 16.35
N VAL A 379 6.50 8.21 16.81
CA VAL A 379 6.41 8.59 18.23
C VAL A 379 5.02 8.31 18.79
N LEU A 380 3.96 8.73 18.08
CA LEU A 380 2.59 8.41 18.48
C LEU A 380 2.33 6.90 18.51
N GLY A 381 2.88 6.16 17.56
CA GLY A 381 2.85 4.69 17.55
C GLY A 381 3.50 4.12 18.81
N LEU A 382 4.71 4.53 19.18
CA LEU A 382 5.41 4.09 20.39
C LEU A 382 4.60 4.37 21.68
N LEU A 383 3.84 5.46 21.71
CA LEU A 383 3.01 5.85 22.85
C LEU A 383 1.67 5.09 22.92
N LEU A 384 1.07 4.76 21.78
CA LEU A 384 -0.30 4.24 21.70
C LEU A 384 -0.37 2.73 21.49
N LEU A 385 0.66 2.06 20.95
CA LEU A 385 0.65 0.62 20.67
C LEU A 385 0.86 -0.21 21.95
N TRP A 386 -0.26 -0.59 22.59
CA TRP A 386 -0.31 -1.39 23.81
C TRP A 386 -1.29 -2.56 23.70
N PRO A 387 -1.09 -3.52 22.78
CA PRO A 387 -2.05 -4.61 22.52
C PRO A 387 -2.31 -5.48 23.75
N ASP A 388 -1.29 -5.71 24.57
CA ASP A 388 -1.44 -6.50 25.79
C ASP A 388 -2.48 -5.90 26.77
N ARG A 389 -2.49 -4.57 26.92
CA ARG A 389 -3.45 -3.85 27.76
C ARG A 389 -4.87 -3.90 27.20
N GLU A 390 -5.01 -3.74 25.88
CA GLU A 390 -6.33 -3.81 25.23
C GLU A 390 -6.93 -5.22 25.34
N ARG A 391 -6.10 -6.26 25.16
CA ARG A 391 -6.55 -7.64 25.36
C ARG A 391 -7.04 -7.88 26.80
N ALA A 392 -6.30 -7.42 27.80
CA ALA A 392 -6.69 -7.53 29.21
C ALA A 392 -8.00 -6.78 29.50
N ARG A 393 -8.13 -5.53 29.01
CA ARG A 393 -9.33 -4.70 29.17
C ARG A 393 -10.58 -5.33 28.56
N LEU A 394 -10.46 -5.91 27.35
CA LEU A 394 -11.59 -6.56 26.69
C LEU A 394 -11.96 -7.89 27.32
N ARG A 395 -11.02 -8.62 27.93
CA ARG A 395 -11.31 -9.84 28.71
C ARG A 395 -12.11 -9.51 29.97
N LEU A 396 -11.71 -8.47 30.71
CA LEU A 396 -12.42 -8.01 31.91
C LEU A 396 -13.85 -7.54 31.58
N ALA A 397 -14.03 -6.83 30.46
CA ALA A 397 -15.35 -6.36 30.01
C ALA A 397 -16.28 -7.49 29.51
N ARG A 398 -15.76 -8.70 29.28
CA ARG A 398 -16.56 -9.90 28.99
C ARG A 398 -16.97 -10.67 30.24
N ALA A 399 -16.26 -10.49 31.35
CA ALA A 399 -16.52 -11.15 32.62
C ALA A 399 -17.51 -10.36 33.52
N SER A 400 -17.76 -9.09 33.22
CA SER A 400 -18.75 -8.21 33.82
C SER A 400 -20.05 -8.18 33.00
#